data_a5e10f94aba9f998df65df9049499c27
#
_entry.id   a5e10f94aba9f998df65df9049499c27
#
_cell.length_a   1.000
_cell.length_b   1.000
_cell.length_c   1.000
_cell.angle_alpha   90.00
_cell.angle_beta   90.00
_cell.angle_gamma   90.00
#
_symmetry.space_group_name_H-M   'P 1'
#
loop_
_entity.id
_entity.type
_entity.pdbx_description
1 polymer ?
#
loop_
_entity_poly.entity_id
_entity_poly.type
_entity_poly.pdbx_seq_one_letter_code
_entity_poly.pdbx_strand_id
1 'polypeptide(L)'
;MNHALTQLQPYPFEKLRALLGSVKPAADKRAIALSIGEPKHESPAFVAKAMADNLDKLAVYPSTIGLPALRQAIGQWCERRFGVPAGWLDADRHILPVNGTREALFAFTQAVINRADDGLVVSPNPFYQIYEGAALLAGATPHYLPCLESNGFNPDFDAVPAEVWQRCQILFLCSPGNPTGALVPMDTLKKLIALADEHDFVIAADECYSELYFDEDAPPPGLLSACAELGCSDFKRCVVFHSLSKRSNLPGLRSGFVAGDASIIKPFLLYRTYHGCAMPVQTQLASIAAWQDEAHVRENRDQYRAKYDAVLAILQPVMDVQRPDGSFYLWAKVPGCDADFTRDLFEAQHVTVVPGSYLSREVDGVNPGAGRVRMALVAPLAECIEAAERIREFLQNR
;
A
#
# COMPACT_ATOMS: atom_id res chain seq x y z
N MET A 1 -15.09 21.36 17.22
CA MET A 1 -14.49 20.47 16.22
C MET A 1 -13.04 20.21 16.58
N ASN A 2 -12.48 19.06 16.19
CA ASN A 2 -11.06 18.78 16.38
C ASN A 2 -10.20 19.73 15.53
N HIS A 3 -9.35 20.51 16.18
CA HIS A 3 -8.48 21.47 15.49
C HIS A 3 -7.47 20.80 14.54
N ALA A 4 -7.06 19.56 14.80
CA ALA A 4 -6.18 18.82 13.92
C ALA A 4 -6.73 18.60 12.49
N LEU A 5 -8.07 18.68 12.31
CA LEU A 5 -8.67 18.61 10.98
C LEU A 5 -8.22 19.75 10.05
N THR A 6 -7.83 20.90 10.59
CA THR A 6 -7.33 22.04 9.78
C THR A 6 -5.90 21.82 9.28
N GLN A 7 -5.18 20.83 9.81
CA GLN A 7 -3.82 20.47 9.40
C GLN A 7 -3.81 19.49 8.22
N LEU A 8 -4.96 18.82 7.95
CA LEU A 8 -5.07 17.88 6.85
C LEU A 8 -4.94 18.59 5.50
N GLN A 9 -4.11 18.03 4.64
CA GLN A 9 -3.95 18.51 3.28
C GLN A 9 -5.06 17.95 2.36
N PRO A 10 -5.46 18.69 1.31
CA PRO A 10 -6.34 18.14 0.29
C PRO A 10 -5.78 16.81 -0.27
N TYR A 11 -6.65 15.81 -0.41
CA TYR A 11 -6.26 14.51 -0.93
C TYR A 11 -5.70 14.63 -2.36
N PRO A 12 -4.69 13.85 -2.78
CA PRO A 12 -4.07 13.97 -4.10
C PRO A 12 -5.05 13.97 -5.26
N PHE A 13 -6.12 13.20 -5.17
CA PHE A 13 -7.16 13.16 -6.21
C PHE A 13 -8.06 14.40 -6.23
N GLU A 14 -8.18 15.13 -5.12
CA GLU A 14 -8.84 16.44 -5.09
C GLU A 14 -7.97 17.49 -5.77
N LYS A 15 -6.66 17.48 -5.50
CA LYS A 15 -5.69 18.34 -6.19
C LYS A 15 -5.69 18.05 -7.70
N LEU A 16 -5.71 16.77 -8.08
CA LEU A 16 -5.77 16.36 -9.50
C LEU A 16 -7.08 16.82 -10.16
N ARG A 17 -8.20 16.68 -9.48
CA ARG A 17 -9.50 17.17 -9.99
C ARG A 17 -9.49 18.69 -10.17
N ALA A 18 -8.92 19.43 -9.23
CA ALA A 18 -8.78 20.88 -9.35
C ALA A 18 -7.88 21.28 -10.52
N LEU A 19 -6.74 20.58 -10.72
CA LEU A 19 -5.81 20.80 -11.83
C LEU A 19 -6.50 20.63 -13.20
N LEU A 20 -7.32 19.59 -13.34
CA LEU A 20 -7.95 19.21 -14.61
C LEU A 20 -9.34 19.82 -14.81
N GLY A 21 -9.94 20.42 -13.79
CA GLY A 21 -11.34 20.82 -13.79
C GLY A 21 -11.74 21.86 -14.85
N SER A 22 -10.79 22.70 -15.31
CA SER A 22 -11.02 23.68 -16.38
C SER A 22 -10.48 23.25 -17.74
N VAL A 23 -9.79 22.10 -17.80
CA VAL A 23 -9.13 21.62 -19.02
C VAL A 23 -10.12 20.83 -19.86
N LYS A 24 -10.19 21.16 -21.17
CA LYS A 24 -11.01 20.42 -22.13
C LYS A 24 -10.11 19.43 -22.86
N PRO A 25 -10.31 18.10 -22.64
CA PRO A 25 -9.53 17.10 -23.35
C PRO A 25 -9.91 17.02 -24.82
N ALA A 26 -9.04 16.44 -25.65
CA ALA A 26 -9.27 16.15 -27.05
C ALA A 26 -10.60 15.39 -27.22
N ALA A 27 -11.53 15.95 -28.01
CA ALA A 27 -12.91 15.46 -28.11
C ALA A 27 -13.03 14.15 -28.89
N ASP A 28 -12.05 13.84 -29.72
CA ASP A 28 -11.96 12.63 -30.54
C ASP A 28 -11.34 11.42 -29.80
N LYS A 29 -10.85 11.65 -28.55
CA LYS A 29 -10.20 10.61 -27.76
C LYS A 29 -11.04 10.23 -26.53
N ARG A 30 -11.24 8.92 -26.33
CA ARG A 30 -11.89 8.43 -25.11
C ARG A 30 -10.98 8.63 -23.87
N ALA A 31 -11.57 8.83 -22.72
CA ALA A 31 -10.81 8.94 -21.47
C ALA A 31 -10.12 7.62 -21.09
N ILE A 32 -8.84 7.70 -20.71
CA ILE A 32 -8.10 6.60 -20.08
C ILE A 32 -7.51 7.08 -18.77
N ALA A 33 -7.88 6.42 -17.67
CA ALA A 33 -7.41 6.78 -16.34
C ALA A 33 -6.33 5.80 -15.85
N LEU A 34 -5.07 6.28 -15.80
CA LEU A 34 -3.96 5.60 -15.13
C LEU A 34 -3.68 6.19 -13.73
N SER A 35 -4.58 7.02 -13.23
CA SER A 35 -4.40 7.75 -11.96
C SER A 35 -4.78 6.91 -10.73
N ILE A 36 -5.85 6.12 -10.80
CA ILE A 36 -6.42 5.43 -9.64
C ILE A 36 -5.89 3.99 -9.60
N GLY A 37 -5.24 3.64 -8.48
CA GLY A 37 -4.73 2.28 -8.22
C GLY A 37 -5.84 1.32 -7.73
N GLU A 38 -6.92 1.21 -8.48
CA GLU A 38 -8.00 0.25 -8.23
C GLU A 38 -7.91 -0.87 -9.27
N PRO A 39 -7.63 -2.13 -8.84
CA PRO A 39 -7.57 -3.27 -9.74
C PRO A 39 -8.85 -3.42 -10.56
N LYS A 40 -8.70 -3.68 -11.88
CA LYS A 40 -9.80 -3.85 -12.81
C LYS A 40 -9.84 -5.24 -13.47
N HIS A 41 -9.01 -6.17 -13.00
CA HIS A 41 -9.18 -7.58 -13.38
C HIS A 41 -10.47 -8.13 -12.77
N GLU A 42 -11.02 -9.16 -13.38
CA GLU A 42 -12.21 -9.80 -12.84
C GLU A 42 -11.96 -10.38 -11.44
N SER A 43 -12.93 -10.21 -10.56
CA SER A 43 -12.89 -10.83 -9.24
C SER A 43 -13.08 -12.35 -9.38
N PRO A 44 -12.35 -13.18 -8.57
CA PRO A 44 -12.47 -14.62 -8.66
C PRO A 44 -13.91 -15.10 -8.40
N ALA A 45 -14.48 -15.84 -9.35
CA ALA A 45 -15.89 -16.27 -9.30
C ALA A 45 -16.21 -17.12 -8.06
N PHE A 46 -15.25 -17.93 -7.58
CA PHE A 46 -15.42 -18.76 -6.39
C PHE A 46 -15.56 -17.92 -5.11
N VAL A 47 -14.94 -16.73 -5.04
CA VAL A 47 -15.08 -15.80 -3.91
C VAL A 47 -16.46 -15.16 -3.92
N ALA A 48 -16.94 -14.74 -5.10
CA ALA A 48 -18.30 -14.21 -5.28
C ALA A 48 -19.36 -15.27 -4.89
N LYS A 49 -19.12 -16.52 -5.29
CA LYS A 49 -19.98 -17.65 -4.90
C LYS A 49 -19.97 -17.86 -3.39
N ALA A 50 -18.81 -17.89 -2.75
CA ALA A 50 -18.70 -18.05 -1.28
C ALA A 50 -19.44 -16.92 -0.54
N MET A 51 -19.41 -15.70 -1.05
CA MET A 51 -20.19 -14.59 -0.51
C MET A 51 -21.70 -14.85 -0.64
N ALA A 52 -22.17 -15.24 -1.84
CA ALA A 52 -23.58 -15.45 -2.14
C ALA A 52 -24.17 -16.61 -1.33
N ASP A 53 -23.42 -17.70 -1.18
CA ASP A 53 -23.85 -18.91 -0.44
C ASP A 53 -24.04 -18.65 1.07
N ASN A 54 -23.58 -17.51 1.59
CA ASN A 54 -23.60 -17.16 3.01
C ASN A 54 -24.36 -15.87 3.34
N LEU A 55 -25.28 -15.44 2.48
CA LEU A 55 -26.09 -14.23 2.72
C LEU A 55 -27.05 -14.38 3.92
N ASP A 56 -27.38 -15.59 4.35
CA ASP A 56 -28.13 -15.86 5.58
C ASP A 56 -27.44 -15.32 6.84
N LYS A 57 -26.10 -15.15 6.79
CA LYS A 57 -25.29 -14.60 7.89
C LYS A 57 -25.48 -13.10 8.11
N LEU A 58 -26.23 -12.40 7.25
CA LEU A 58 -26.61 -10.99 7.46
C LEU A 58 -27.42 -10.77 8.74
N ALA A 59 -28.08 -11.78 9.27
CA ALA A 59 -28.89 -11.71 10.49
C ALA A 59 -28.06 -11.72 11.80
N VAL A 60 -26.73 -11.86 11.73
CA VAL A 60 -25.88 -12.04 12.92
C VAL A 60 -24.81 -10.95 12.99
N TYR A 61 -24.66 -10.34 14.16
CA TYR A 61 -23.54 -9.42 14.41
C TYR A 61 -22.20 -10.18 14.36
N PRO A 62 -21.24 -9.72 13.54
CA PRO A 62 -19.90 -10.31 13.53
C PRO A 62 -19.12 -9.91 14.79
N SER A 63 -18.27 -10.81 15.27
CA SER A 63 -17.31 -10.48 16.32
C SER A 63 -16.15 -9.65 15.76
N THR A 64 -15.68 -8.67 16.51
CA THR A 64 -14.52 -7.82 16.10
C THR A 64 -13.25 -8.63 15.88
N ILE A 65 -13.03 -9.68 16.68
CA ILE A 65 -11.87 -10.57 16.52
C ILE A 65 -11.94 -11.42 15.22
N GLY A 66 -13.11 -11.54 14.62
CA GLY A 66 -13.35 -12.38 13.44
C GLY A 66 -13.43 -13.88 13.74
N LEU A 67 -13.79 -14.66 12.70
CA LEU A 67 -13.93 -16.11 12.79
C LEU A 67 -12.57 -16.78 13.04
N PRO A 68 -12.50 -17.80 13.92
CA PRO A 68 -11.29 -18.59 14.11
C PRO A 68 -10.75 -19.19 12.79
N ALA A 69 -11.64 -19.69 11.94
CA ALA A 69 -11.28 -20.26 10.65
C ALA A 69 -10.60 -19.25 9.71
N LEU A 70 -11.02 -17.97 9.75
CA LEU A 70 -10.37 -16.93 8.96
C LEU A 70 -8.96 -16.63 9.49
N ARG A 71 -8.81 -16.49 10.82
CA ARG A 71 -7.50 -16.25 11.43
C ARG A 71 -6.53 -17.41 11.18
N GLN A 72 -7.02 -18.65 11.24
CA GLN A 72 -6.24 -19.84 10.90
C GLN A 72 -5.79 -19.85 9.43
N ALA A 73 -6.70 -19.54 8.50
CA ALA A 73 -6.37 -19.45 7.07
C ALA A 73 -5.31 -18.38 6.80
N ILE A 74 -5.41 -17.23 7.44
CA ILE A 74 -4.41 -16.14 7.36
C ILE A 74 -3.06 -16.61 7.94
N GLY A 75 -3.04 -17.22 9.12
CA GLY A 75 -1.81 -17.73 9.74
C GLY A 75 -1.09 -18.73 8.85
N GLN A 76 -1.81 -19.71 8.32
CA GLN A 76 -1.27 -20.69 7.38
C GLN A 76 -0.73 -20.05 6.10
N TRP A 77 -1.39 -19.00 5.61
CA TRP A 77 -0.88 -18.24 4.45
C TRP A 77 0.42 -17.52 4.80
N CYS A 78 0.49 -16.81 5.94
CA CYS A 78 1.71 -16.15 6.39
C CYS A 78 2.88 -17.14 6.59
N GLU A 79 2.63 -18.31 7.19
CA GLU A 79 3.64 -19.35 7.39
C GLU A 79 4.21 -19.81 6.04
N ARG A 80 3.35 -20.11 5.06
CA ARG A 80 3.81 -20.55 3.74
C ARG A 80 4.52 -19.44 2.96
N ARG A 81 3.97 -18.22 3.00
CA ARG A 81 4.42 -17.11 2.16
C ARG A 81 5.70 -16.45 2.66
N PHE A 82 5.86 -16.33 3.98
CA PHE A 82 6.97 -15.61 4.61
C PHE A 82 7.95 -16.52 5.35
N GLY A 83 7.79 -17.83 5.24
CA GLY A 83 8.70 -18.79 5.89
C GLY A 83 8.66 -18.73 7.41
N VAL A 84 7.56 -18.24 7.98
CA VAL A 84 7.38 -18.24 9.44
C VAL A 84 7.25 -19.68 9.94
N PRO A 85 8.04 -20.11 10.93
CA PRO A 85 7.92 -21.47 11.47
C PRO A 85 6.51 -21.77 11.99
N ALA A 86 6.04 -23.00 11.73
CA ALA A 86 4.71 -23.43 12.13
C ALA A 86 4.48 -23.23 13.63
N GLY A 87 3.34 -22.62 13.97
CA GLY A 87 2.94 -22.39 15.35
C GLY A 87 3.52 -21.11 16.00
N TRP A 88 4.35 -20.33 15.31
CA TRP A 88 4.77 -19.03 15.81
C TRP A 88 3.63 -18.02 15.74
N LEU A 89 2.84 -18.03 14.66
CA LEU A 89 1.66 -17.20 14.52
C LEU A 89 0.43 -17.89 15.14
N ASP A 90 0.23 -17.68 16.42
CA ASP A 90 -1.01 -18.08 17.10
C ASP A 90 -2.18 -17.25 16.58
N ALA A 91 -3.15 -17.91 15.96
CA ALA A 91 -4.30 -17.28 15.31
C ALA A 91 -5.16 -16.44 16.27
N ASP A 92 -5.18 -16.76 17.56
CA ASP A 92 -5.98 -16.06 18.57
C ASP A 92 -5.26 -14.83 19.17
N ARG A 93 -3.94 -14.77 19.02
CA ARG A 93 -3.10 -13.73 19.65
C ARG A 93 -2.45 -12.77 18.67
N HIS A 94 -2.03 -13.28 17.51
CA HIS A 94 -1.17 -12.54 16.58
C HIS A 94 -1.91 -12.04 15.33
N ILE A 95 -3.18 -12.41 15.11
CA ILE A 95 -3.89 -12.15 13.85
C ILE A 95 -5.24 -11.49 14.11
N LEU A 96 -5.49 -10.39 13.40
CA LEU A 96 -6.75 -9.64 13.48
C LEU A 96 -7.27 -9.30 12.08
N PRO A 97 -8.39 -9.90 11.61
CA PRO A 97 -9.06 -9.50 10.39
C PRO A 97 -9.57 -8.05 10.47
N VAL A 98 -9.49 -7.31 9.35
CA VAL A 98 -9.86 -5.91 9.26
C VAL A 98 -10.66 -5.60 7.98
N ASN A 99 -11.45 -4.52 7.99
CA ASN A 99 -12.28 -4.09 6.86
C ASN A 99 -11.46 -3.37 5.78
N GLY A 100 -10.34 -3.98 5.37
CA GLY A 100 -9.31 -3.43 4.50
C GLY A 100 -8.29 -2.59 5.28
N THR A 101 -7.08 -2.49 4.72
CA THR A 101 -5.94 -1.90 5.43
C THR A 101 -6.03 -0.38 5.61
N ARG A 102 -6.78 0.33 4.74
CA ARG A 102 -6.93 1.79 4.89
C ARG A 102 -7.47 2.17 6.26
N GLU A 103 -8.57 1.57 6.69
CA GLU A 103 -9.15 1.85 8.01
C GLU A 103 -8.28 1.30 9.13
N ALA A 104 -7.64 0.14 8.90
CA ALA A 104 -6.79 -0.47 9.89
C ALA A 104 -5.53 0.36 10.18
N LEU A 105 -4.84 0.88 9.16
CA LEU A 105 -3.68 1.77 9.30
C LEU A 105 -4.04 3.04 10.08
N PHE A 106 -5.21 3.63 9.76
CA PHE A 106 -5.70 4.80 10.47
C PHE A 106 -6.00 4.48 11.95
N ALA A 107 -6.81 3.45 12.20
CA ALA A 107 -7.20 3.03 13.54
C ALA A 107 -5.99 2.57 14.38
N PHE A 108 -5.03 1.89 13.76
CA PHE A 108 -3.80 1.44 14.40
C PHE A 108 -2.99 2.61 14.93
N THR A 109 -2.79 3.64 14.13
CA THR A 109 -2.09 4.86 14.56
C THR A 109 -2.77 5.50 15.76
N GLN A 110 -4.11 5.57 15.77
CA GLN A 110 -4.87 6.10 16.92
C GLN A 110 -4.69 5.26 18.19
N ALA A 111 -4.46 3.95 18.04
CA ALA A 111 -4.30 3.02 19.16
C ALA A 111 -2.88 2.99 19.73
N VAL A 112 -1.87 3.24 18.90
CA VAL A 112 -0.44 3.14 19.28
C VAL A 112 0.11 4.47 19.79
N ILE A 113 -0.28 5.60 19.16
CA ILE A 113 0.28 6.91 19.53
C ILE A 113 -0.10 7.33 20.94
N ASN A 114 0.91 7.57 21.77
CA ASN A 114 0.73 8.22 23.06
C ASN A 114 0.73 9.74 22.86
N ARG A 115 -0.44 10.35 23.00
CA ARG A 115 -0.64 11.80 22.81
C ARG A 115 0.02 12.67 23.87
N ALA A 116 0.44 12.08 25.00
CA ALA A 116 1.13 12.81 26.06
C ALA A 116 2.59 13.11 25.70
N ASP A 117 3.15 12.34 24.77
CA ASP A 117 4.52 12.48 24.30
C ASP A 117 4.54 13.29 22.99
N ASP A 118 5.60 14.05 22.77
CA ASP A 118 5.85 14.74 21.49
C ASP A 118 6.41 13.75 20.47
N GLY A 119 5.58 12.75 20.12
CA GLY A 119 5.96 11.61 19.32
C GLY A 119 5.95 11.89 17.82
N LEU A 120 6.82 11.16 17.09
CA LEU A 120 6.88 11.16 15.64
C LEU A 120 6.23 9.92 15.06
N VAL A 121 5.55 10.10 13.92
CA VAL A 121 5.23 9.04 12.97
C VAL A 121 6.14 9.20 11.77
N VAL A 122 7.08 8.29 11.64
CA VAL A 122 8.09 8.29 10.57
C VAL A 122 7.55 7.49 9.38
N SER A 123 7.69 8.03 8.16
CA SER A 123 7.20 7.35 6.95
C SER A 123 8.09 7.65 5.74
N PRO A 124 8.12 6.75 4.71
CA PRO A 124 8.71 7.07 3.42
C PRO A 124 8.03 8.29 2.79
N ASN A 125 8.70 8.96 1.88
CA ASN A 125 8.17 10.09 1.10
C ASN A 125 8.69 9.98 -0.35
N PRO A 126 7.86 9.75 -1.35
CA PRO A 126 6.38 9.76 -1.36
C PRO A 126 5.75 8.67 -0.50
N PHE A 127 4.46 8.87 -0.14
CA PHE A 127 3.77 8.01 0.81
C PHE A 127 2.28 7.85 0.50
N TYR A 128 1.67 6.90 1.18
CA TYR A 128 0.22 6.78 1.21
C TYR A 128 -0.36 7.77 2.24
N GLN A 129 -1.22 8.68 1.79
CA GLN A 129 -1.69 9.84 2.59
C GLN A 129 -2.38 9.49 3.90
N ILE A 130 -2.76 8.22 4.08
CA ILE A 130 -3.32 7.75 5.35
C ILE A 130 -2.30 7.86 6.49
N TYR A 131 -1.00 7.65 6.22
CA TYR A 131 0.04 7.73 7.27
C TYR A 131 0.08 9.14 7.89
N GLU A 132 0.11 10.19 7.05
CA GLU A 132 0.09 11.59 7.49
C GLU A 132 -1.19 11.94 8.22
N GLY A 133 -2.35 11.65 7.60
CA GLY A 133 -3.64 11.99 8.18
C GLY A 133 -3.90 11.28 9.52
N ALA A 134 -3.48 10.01 9.64
CA ALA A 134 -3.59 9.25 10.87
C ALA A 134 -2.67 9.81 11.97
N ALA A 135 -1.43 10.19 11.64
CA ALA A 135 -0.48 10.81 12.56
C ALA A 135 -1.02 12.12 13.13
N LEU A 136 -1.42 13.05 12.26
CA LEU A 136 -1.97 14.35 12.65
C LEU A 136 -3.20 14.22 13.56
N LEU A 137 -4.14 13.33 13.19
CA LEU A 137 -5.36 13.13 13.99
C LEU A 137 -5.12 12.32 15.27
N ALA A 138 -4.03 11.56 15.36
CA ALA A 138 -3.55 10.94 16.60
C ALA A 138 -2.81 11.93 17.50
N GLY A 139 -2.45 13.11 17.02
CA GLY A 139 -1.70 14.12 17.77
C GLY A 139 -0.19 13.93 17.73
N ALA A 140 0.32 13.13 16.79
CA ALA A 140 1.75 12.99 16.50
C ALA A 140 2.18 13.89 15.34
N THR A 141 3.48 14.15 15.26
CA THR A 141 4.07 14.90 14.16
C THR A 141 4.54 13.94 13.06
N PRO A 142 4.06 14.08 11.81
CA PRO A 142 4.62 13.32 10.69
C PRO A 142 6.08 13.70 10.43
N HIS A 143 6.94 12.71 10.25
CA HIS A 143 8.32 12.88 9.82
C HIS A 143 8.58 12.08 8.55
N TYR A 144 9.07 12.74 7.51
CA TYR A 144 9.16 12.17 6.17
C TYR A 144 10.60 11.83 5.80
N LEU A 145 10.83 10.59 5.35
CA LEU A 145 12.12 10.12 4.87
C LEU A 145 12.11 10.10 3.33
N PRO A 146 12.93 10.94 2.65
CA PRO A 146 12.94 11.02 1.20
C PRO A 146 13.36 9.70 0.54
N CYS A 147 12.56 9.22 -0.40
CA CYS A 147 12.84 8.04 -1.24
C CYS A 147 13.38 8.54 -2.59
N LEU A 148 14.69 8.72 -2.68
CA LEU A 148 15.36 9.24 -3.85
C LEU A 148 15.82 8.10 -4.78
N GLU A 149 15.97 8.43 -6.07
CA GLU A 149 16.47 7.50 -7.09
C GLU A 149 17.88 6.99 -6.74
N SER A 150 18.73 7.85 -6.16
CA SER A 150 20.08 7.47 -5.71
C SER A 150 20.10 6.32 -4.68
N ASN A 151 19.01 6.12 -3.96
CA ASN A 151 18.83 5.03 -2.97
C ASN A 151 17.82 3.98 -3.43
N GLY A 152 17.62 3.82 -4.74
CA GLY A 152 16.66 2.87 -5.29
C GLY A 152 15.22 3.12 -4.80
N PHE A 153 14.88 4.38 -4.55
CA PHE A 153 13.57 4.81 -4.02
C PHE A 153 13.19 4.24 -2.64
N ASN A 154 14.17 3.83 -1.86
CA ASN A 154 14.02 3.55 -0.44
C ASN A 154 14.54 4.75 0.39
N PRO A 155 14.08 4.94 1.64
CA PRO A 155 14.70 5.87 2.56
C PRO A 155 16.14 5.47 2.88
N ASP A 156 17.00 6.47 3.10
CA ASP A 156 18.31 6.25 3.72
C ASP A 156 18.13 6.23 5.25
N PHE A 157 17.88 5.04 5.81
CA PHE A 157 17.67 4.87 7.23
C PHE A 157 18.93 5.12 8.07
N ASP A 158 20.12 5.03 7.45
CA ASP A 158 21.41 5.29 8.11
C ASP A 158 21.68 6.77 8.30
N ALA A 159 21.13 7.61 7.45
CA ALA A 159 21.25 9.04 7.54
C ALA A 159 20.23 9.68 8.52
N VAL A 160 19.29 8.91 9.08
CA VAL A 160 18.28 9.44 10.00
C VAL A 160 18.90 9.76 11.36
N PRO A 161 18.79 11.01 11.84
CA PRO A 161 19.36 11.42 13.13
C PRO A 161 18.79 10.62 14.30
N ALA A 162 19.63 10.35 15.31
CA ALA A 162 19.24 9.57 16.47
C ALA A 162 18.06 10.17 17.26
N GLU A 163 17.96 11.50 17.30
CA GLU A 163 16.82 12.19 17.92
C GLU A 163 15.48 11.91 17.26
N VAL A 164 15.46 11.58 15.96
CA VAL A 164 14.25 11.16 15.26
C VAL A 164 13.81 9.80 15.76
N TRP A 165 14.74 8.85 15.90
CA TRP A 165 14.43 7.51 16.42
C TRP A 165 13.99 7.55 17.88
N GLN A 166 14.60 8.39 18.72
CA GLN A 166 14.24 8.57 20.13
C GLN A 166 12.81 9.08 20.32
N ARG A 167 12.28 9.83 19.34
CA ARG A 167 10.91 10.35 19.36
C ARG A 167 9.94 9.53 18.53
N CYS A 168 10.43 8.58 17.73
CA CYS A 168 9.62 7.73 16.89
C CYS A 168 8.71 6.85 17.73
N GLN A 169 7.41 6.83 17.44
CA GLN A 169 6.48 5.88 18.03
C GLN A 169 6.01 4.86 17.00
N ILE A 170 5.90 5.27 15.73
CA ILE A 170 5.57 4.38 14.61
C ILE A 170 6.49 4.69 13.44
N LEU A 171 7.11 3.66 12.88
CA LEU A 171 7.72 3.69 11.55
C LEU A 171 6.79 2.96 10.58
N PHE A 172 6.20 3.70 9.64
CA PHE A 172 5.53 3.08 8.50
C PHE A 172 6.53 2.64 7.44
N LEU A 173 6.37 1.41 6.97
CA LEU A 173 7.03 0.91 5.76
C LEU A 173 5.95 0.62 4.71
N CYS A 174 6.29 0.76 3.43
CA CYS A 174 5.45 0.31 2.32
C CYS A 174 6.33 -0.49 1.36
N SER A 175 6.15 -1.82 1.34
CA SER A 175 6.99 -2.71 0.52
C SER A 175 6.13 -3.82 -0.10
N PRO A 176 6.03 -3.85 -1.44
CA PRO A 176 6.48 -2.89 -2.45
C PRO A 176 5.89 -1.49 -2.29
N GLY A 177 6.66 -0.45 -2.58
CA GLY A 177 6.32 0.94 -2.35
C GLY A 177 5.18 1.48 -3.22
N ASN A 178 4.36 2.36 -2.66
CA ASN A 178 3.42 3.19 -3.40
C ASN A 178 3.88 4.66 -3.25
N PRO A 179 4.35 5.31 -4.33
CA PRO A 179 4.16 4.99 -5.75
C PRO A 179 5.32 4.25 -6.44
N THR A 180 6.43 4.02 -5.79
CA THR A 180 7.71 3.70 -6.44
C THR A 180 7.83 2.25 -6.90
N GLY A 181 7.14 1.33 -6.22
CA GLY A 181 7.26 -0.12 -6.43
C GLY A 181 8.56 -0.74 -5.89
N ALA A 182 9.39 0.06 -5.20
CA ALA A 182 10.64 -0.41 -4.60
C ALA A 182 10.38 -1.37 -3.43
N LEU A 183 11.28 -2.35 -3.27
CA LEU A 183 11.27 -3.28 -2.14
C LEU A 183 12.23 -2.79 -1.05
N VAL A 184 11.83 -2.99 0.21
CA VAL A 184 12.75 -2.87 1.34
C VAL A 184 13.56 -4.17 1.43
N PRO A 185 14.89 -4.14 1.30
CA PRO A 185 15.73 -5.34 1.34
C PRO A 185 15.67 -6.05 2.71
N MET A 186 15.89 -7.36 2.72
CA MET A 186 15.88 -8.19 3.93
C MET A 186 16.82 -7.66 5.02
N ASP A 187 18.06 -7.30 4.66
CA ASP A 187 19.02 -6.78 5.62
C ASP A 187 18.59 -5.43 6.22
N THR A 188 17.90 -4.61 5.43
CA THR A 188 17.30 -3.36 5.92
C THR A 188 16.17 -3.65 6.91
N LEU A 189 15.29 -4.62 6.63
CA LEU A 189 14.23 -5.04 7.56
C LEU A 189 14.80 -5.51 8.89
N LYS A 190 15.84 -6.36 8.86
CA LYS A 190 16.54 -6.84 10.07
C LYS A 190 17.15 -5.70 10.87
N LYS A 191 17.76 -4.74 10.19
CA LYS A 191 18.34 -3.54 10.82
C LYS A 191 17.26 -2.69 11.49
N LEU A 192 16.12 -2.49 10.84
CA LEU A 192 14.99 -1.73 11.38
C LEU A 192 14.38 -2.42 12.62
N ILE A 193 14.34 -3.75 12.65
CA ILE A 193 13.92 -4.50 13.83
C ILE A 193 14.85 -4.21 15.02
N ALA A 194 16.17 -4.22 14.79
CA ALA A 194 17.15 -3.87 15.83
C ALA A 194 17.01 -2.42 16.33
N LEU A 195 16.79 -1.47 15.41
CA LEU A 195 16.51 -0.06 15.78
C LEU A 195 15.21 0.09 16.57
N ALA A 196 14.17 -0.66 16.19
CA ALA A 196 12.91 -0.65 16.94
C ALA A 196 13.08 -1.19 18.37
N ASP A 197 13.95 -2.19 18.56
CA ASP A 197 14.28 -2.69 19.90
C ASP A 197 15.11 -1.69 20.71
N GLU A 198 16.03 -0.97 20.08
CA GLU A 198 16.88 0.03 20.72
C GLU A 198 16.10 1.27 21.15
N HIS A 199 15.18 1.76 20.31
CA HIS A 199 14.50 3.03 20.48
C HIS A 199 13.02 2.93 20.87
N ASP A 200 12.50 1.71 21.06
CA ASP A 200 11.14 1.43 21.53
C ASP A 200 10.01 1.96 20.63
N PHE A 201 10.15 1.86 19.32
CA PHE A 201 9.09 2.19 18.38
C PHE A 201 8.48 0.95 17.70
N VAL A 202 7.29 1.12 17.12
CA VAL A 202 6.58 0.07 16.40
C VAL A 202 6.84 0.18 14.90
N ILE A 203 7.17 -0.93 14.23
CA ILE A 203 7.22 -1.02 12.78
C ILE A 203 5.85 -1.46 12.27
N ALA A 204 5.19 -0.61 11.48
CA ALA A 204 3.93 -0.88 10.81
C ALA A 204 4.19 -1.06 9.31
N ALA A 205 4.34 -2.30 8.84
CA ALA A 205 4.65 -2.61 7.46
C ALA A 205 3.38 -2.79 6.62
N ASP A 206 3.11 -1.82 5.74
CA ASP A 206 2.04 -1.91 4.74
C ASP A 206 2.54 -2.74 3.55
N GLU A 207 2.20 -4.01 3.56
CA GLU A 207 2.61 -5.02 2.58
C GLU A 207 1.48 -5.36 1.59
N CYS A 208 0.56 -4.41 1.35
CA CYS A 208 -0.61 -4.62 0.49
C CYS A 208 -0.28 -5.02 -0.95
N TYR A 209 0.93 -4.74 -1.41
CA TYR A 209 1.41 -5.06 -2.75
C TYR A 209 2.34 -6.27 -2.80
N SER A 210 2.58 -6.96 -1.69
CA SER A 210 3.54 -8.08 -1.57
C SER A 210 3.31 -9.22 -2.57
N GLU A 211 2.08 -9.37 -3.07
CA GLU A 211 1.71 -10.42 -4.03
C GLU A 211 1.76 -9.95 -5.50
N LEU A 212 2.21 -8.73 -5.77
CA LEU A 212 2.37 -8.17 -7.10
C LEU A 212 3.86 -8.04 -7.44
N TYR A 213 4.47 -9.15 -7.83
CA TYR A 213 5.89 -9.28 -8.19
C TYR A 213 6.05 -10.04 -9.51
N PHE A 214 7.28 -10.10 -10.04
CA PHE A 214 7.49 -10.55 -11.43
C PHE A 214 8.19 -11.89 -11.54
N ASP A 215 8.96 -12.31 -10.54
CA ASP A 215 9.68 -13.58 -10.50
C ASP A 215 9.07 -14.50 -9.44
N GLU A 216 8.49 -15.63 -9.86
CA GLU A 216 7.88 -16.59 -8.94
C GLU A 216 8.89 -17.25 -8.00
N ASP A 217 10.17 -17.32 -8.41
CA ASP A 217 11.25 -17.92 -7.61
C ASP A 217 11.88 -16.93 -6.63
N ALA A 218 11.56 -15.62 -6.78
CA ALA A 218 12.07 -14.54 -5.93
C ALA A 218 10.94 -13.64 -5.38
N PRO A 219 10.02 -14.18 -4.57
CA PRO A 219 8.95 -13.38 -3.98
C PRO A 219 9.52 -12.32 -3.02
N PRO A 220 8.93 -11.11 -2.95
CA PRO A 220 9.38 -10.06 -2.05
C PRO A 220 9.47 -10.53 -0.59
N PRO A 221 10.53 -10.14 0.15
CA PRO A 221 10.59 -10.36 1.58
C PRO A 221 9.51 -9.52 2.29
N GLY A 222 9.09 -9.97 3.48
CA GLY A 222 8.23 -9.23 4.36
C GLY A 222 8.82 -9.09 5.75
N LEU A 223 8.23 -8.25 6.58
CA LEU A 223 8.68 -8.04 7.96
C LEU A 223 8.60 -9.35 8.78
N LEU A 224 7.60 -10.18 8.53
CA LEU A 224 7.48 -11.49 9.17
C LEU A 224 8.62 -12.44 8.76
N SER A 225 9.09 -12.38 7.49
CA SER A 225 10.26 -13.14 7.06
C SER A 225 11.52 -12.72 7.81
N ALA A 226 11.72 -11.41 8.01
CA ALA A 226 12.85 -10.88 8.77
C ALA A 226 12.80 -11.32 10.25
N CYS A 227 11.61 -11.31 10.87
CA CYS A 227 11.42 -11.85 12.21
C CYS A 227 11.78 -13.34 12.27
N ALA A 228 11.36 -14.14 11.28
CA ALA A 228 11.66 -15.56 11.22
C ALA A 228 13.16 -15.83 11.10
N GLU A 229 13.88 -15.11 10.23
CA GLU A 229 15.32 -15.25 10.06
C GLU A 229 16.13 -14.80 11.29
N LEU A 230 15.62 -13.82 12.06
CA LEU A 230 16.23 -13.38 13.32
C LEU A 230 15.87 -14.25 14.53
N GLY A 231 14.95 -15.21 14.39
CA GLY A 231 14.46 -16.03 15.51
C GLY A 231 13.52 -15.28 16.45
N CYS A 232 12.92 -14.18 16.03
CA CYS A 232 12.00 -13.34 16.81
C CYS A 232 10.58 -13.94 16.78
N SER A 233 10.32 -14.99 17.55
CA SER A 233 9.05 -15.72 17.54
C SER A 233 7.87 -14.97 18.17
N ASP A 234 8.13 -13.91 18.92
CA ASP A 234 7.12 -13.03 19.53
C ASP A 234 6.76 -11.83 18.66
N PHE A 235 7.46 -11.64 17.52
CA PHE A 235 7.28 -10.51 16.59
C PHE A 235 7.34 -9.15 17.27
N LYS A 236 8.08 -9.04 18.34
CA LYS A 236 8.13 -7.85 19.19
C LYS A 236 8.26 -6.56 18.37
N ARG A 237 7.35 -5.61 18.58
CA ARG A 237 7.22 -4.32 17.87
C ARG A 237 6.97 -4.42 16.36
N CYS A 238 6.80 -5.61 15.79
CA CYS A 238 6.59 -5.81 14.37
C CYS A 238 5.13 -6.10 14.06
N VAL A 239 4.52 -5.30 13.18
CA VAL A 239 3.13 -5.46 12.75
C VAL A 239 3.03 -5.29 11.23
N VAL A 240 2.39 -6.24 10.56
CA VAL A 240 2.18 -6.24 9.11
C VAL A 240 0.71 -6.01 8.75
N PHE A 241 0.48 -5.39 7.60
CA PHE A 241 -0.84 -5.12 7.05
C PHE A 241 -0.95 -5.71 5.65
N HIS A 242 -1.89 -6.62 5.44
CA HIS A 242 -2.14 -7.27 4.15
C HIS A 242 -3.60 -7.13 3.73
N SER A 243 -3.84 -7.13 2.41
CA SER A 243 -5.17 -6.92 1.84
C SER A 243 -5.47 -7.83 0.67
N LEU A 244 -6.70 -8.30 0.57
CA LEU A 244 -7.21 -8.99 -0.61
C LEU A 244 -7.46 -8.02 -1.79
N SER A 245 -7.45 -6.71 -1.56
CA SER A 245 -7.73 -5.70 -2.59
C SER A 245 -6.79 -5.80 -3.78
N LYS A 246 -5.49 -6.04 -3.54
CA LYS A 246 -4.46 -6.07 -4.59
C LYS A 246 -4.07 -7.51 -4.95
N ARG A 247 -3.92 -8.35 -3.94
CA ARG A 247 -3.62 -9.77 -4.09
C ARG A 247 -4.65 -10.50 -4.95
N SER A 248 -5.93 -10.23 -4.72
CA SER A 248 -7.04 -11.03 -5.26
C SER A 248 -8.05 -10.23 -6.11
N ASN A 249 -7.75 -9.00 -6.50
CA ASN A 249 -8.67 -8.10 -7.21
C ASN A 249 -10.03 -7.94 -6.51
N LEU A 250 -10.02 -7.81 -5.19
CA LEU A 250 -11.22 -7.71 -4.35
C LEU A 250 -11.27 -6.39 -3.56
N PRO A 251 -11.07 -5.21 -4.20
CA PRO A 251 -11.06 -3.95 -3.45
C PRO A 251 -12.42 -3.65 -2.80
N GLY A 252 -13.53 -4.07 -3.42
CA GLY A 252 -14.90 -3.90 -2.93
C GLY A 252 -15.25 -4.83 -1.78
N LEU A 253 -14.56 -5.96 -1.59
CA LEU A 253 -14.80 -6.91 -0.50
C LEU A 253 -14.49 -6.30 0.88
N ARG A 254 -13.64 -5.29 0.94
CA ARG A 254 -13.17 -4.66 2.17
C ARG A 254 -12.59 -5.66 3.16
N SER A 255 -11.64 -6.47 2.71
CA SER A 255 -11.00 -7.51 3.51
C SER A 255 -9.48 -7.42 3.51
N GLY A 256 -8.91 -7.58 4.68
CA GLY A 256 -7.49 -7.66 4.96
C GLY A 256 -7.25 -8.15 6.37
N PHE A 257 -6.01 -8.09 6.81
CA PHE A 257 -5.66 -8.41 8.19
C PHE A 257 -4.47 -7.58 8.67
N VAL A 258 -4.33 -7.57 10.00
CA VAL A 258 -3.16 -7.10 10.73
C VAL A 258 -2.59 -8.29 11.48
N ALA A 259 -1.26 -8.49 11.44
CA ALA A 259 -0.62 -9.57 12.19
C ALA A 259 0.74 -9.14 12.74
N GLY A 260 1.18 -9.77 13.84
CA GLY A 260 2.48 -9.51 14.46
C GLY A 260 2.43 -9.58 15.98
N ASP A 261 3.05 -8.62 16.65
CA ASP A 261 3.21 -8.55 18.10
C ASP A 261 1.89 -8.67 18.86
N ALA A 262 1.71 -9.76 19.60
CA ALA A 262 0.50 -10.02 20.38
C ALA A 262 0.23 -8.96 21.46
N SER A 263 1.29 -8.32 21.98
CA SER A 263 1.16 -7.27 22.99
C SER A 263 0.56 -5.98 22.40
N ILE A 264 0.68 -5.78 21.09
CA ILE A 264 0.11 -4.68 20.31
C ILE A 264 -1.26 -5.07 19.75
N ILE A 265 -1.40 -6.28 19.22
CA ILE A 265 -2.67 -6.75 18.63
C ILE A 265 -3.81 -6.78 19.65
N LYS A 266 -3.53 -7.17 20.89
CA LYS A 266 -4.56 -7.24 21.96
C LYS A 266 -5.17 -5.88 22.30
N PRO A 267 -4.44 -4.81 22.62
CA PRO A 267 -5.02 -3.49 22.85
C PRO A 267 -5.61 -2.88 21.57
N PHE A 268 -5.05 -3.19 20.39
CA PHE A 268 -5.64 -2.76 19.11
C PHE A 268 -7.02 -3.41 18.87
N LEU A 269 -7.19 -4.69 19.18
CA LEU A 269 -8.51 -5.35 19.16
C LEU A 269 -9.51 -4.65 20.09
N LEU A 270 -9.07 -4.26 21.30
CA LEU A 270 -9.93 -3.54 22.25
C LEU A 270 -10.33 -2.17 21.66
N TYR A 271 -9.39 -1.42 21.10
CA TYR A 271 -9.68 -0.15 20.42
C TYR A 271 -10.73 -0.34 19.31
N ARG A 272 -10.56 -1.35 18.46
CA ARG A 272 -11.47 -1.66 17.36
C ARG A 272 -12.87 -2.06 17.85
N THR A 273 -12.97 -2.70 18.99
CA THR A 273 -14.24 -3.07 19.61
C THR A 273 -15.06 -1.82 19.96
N TYR A 274 -14.41 -0.78 20.48
CA TYR A 274 -15.06 0.53 20.71
C TYR A 274 -15.29 1.32 19.43
N HIS A 275 -14.38 1.23 18.47
CA HIS A 275 -14.51 1.89 17.16
C HIS A 275 -15.63 1.29 16.31
N GLY A 276 -16.01 0.03 16.53
CA GLY A 276 -17.15 -0.61 15.90
C GLY A 276 -16.86 -1.22 14.51
N CYS A 277 -15.60 -1.50 14.18
CA CYS A 277 -15.20 -2.12 12.91
C CYS A 277 -15.17 -3.64 13.02
N ALA A 278 -16.23 -4.32 12.62
CA ALA A 278 -16.26 -5.77 12.51
C ALA A 278 -16.59 -6.21 11.08
N MET A 279 -15.82 -7.17 10.55
CA MET A 279 -16.03 -7.67 9.18
C MET A 279 -17.27 -8.55 9.14
N PRO A 280 -18.24 -8.33 8.22
CA PRO A 280 -19.42 -9.18 8.08
C PRO A 280 -19.06 -10.67 7.87
N VAL A 281 -19.83 -11.59 8.45
CA VAL A 281 -19.52 -13.02 8.46
C VAL A 281 -19.39 -13.60 7.04
N GLN A 282 -20.29 -13.24 6.12
CA GLN A 282 -20.22 -13.68 4.72
C GLN A 282 -18.95 -13.17 4.02
N THR A 283 -18.47 -11.97 4.35
CA THR A 283 -17.20 -11.44 3.87
C THR A 283 -16.03 -12.24 4.42
N GLN A 284 -16.08 -12.66 5.68
CA GLN A 284 -15.05 -13.48 6.30
C GLN A 284 -14.96 -14.87 5.64
N LEU A 285 -16.10 -15.49 5.36
CA LEU A 285 -16.15 -16.79 4.69
C LEU A 285 -15.63 -16.73 3.24
N ALA A 286 -15.97 -15.67 2.52
CA ALA A 286 -15.42 -15.41 1.20
C ALA A 286 -13.89 -15.12 1.26
N SER A 287 -13.43 -14.45 2.30
CA SER A 287 -12.00 -14.18 2.53
C SER A 287 -11.21 -15.46 2.82
N ILE A 288 -11.77 -16.42 3.54
CA ILE A 288 -11.15 -17.75 3.76
C ILE A 288 -10.86 -18.40 2.41
N ALA A 289 -11.85 -18.45 1.52
CA ALA A 289 -11.67 -19.03 0.19
C ALA A 289 -10.54 -18.35 -0.59
N ALA A 290 -10.46 -17.00 -0.53
CA ALA A 290 -9.41 -16.24 -1.21
C ALA A 290 -8.02 -16.49 -0.61
N TRP A 291 -7.87 -16.55 0.73
CA TRP A 291 -6.57 -16.80 1.38
C TRP A 291 -6.06 -18.24 1.18
N GLN A 292 -6.92 -19.18 0.91
CA GLN A 292 -6.58 -20.59 0.69
C GLN A 292 -6.22 -20.92 -0.76
N ASP A 293 -6.53 -20.05 -1.73
CA ASP A 293 -6.24 -20.27 -3.14
C ASP A 293 -5.09 -19.37 -3.61
N GLU A 294 -4.10 -19.96 -4.27
CA GLU A 294 -2.97 -19.26 -4.89
C GLU A 294 -3.02 -19.25 -6.43
N ALA A 295 -3.90 -20.04 -7.03
CA ALA A 295 -3.99 -20.12 -8.50
C ALA A 295 -4.42 -18.78 -9.08
N HIS A 296 -5.50 -18.18 -8.57
CA HIS A 296 -5.99 -16.88 -9.00
C HIS A 296 -4.96 -15.75 -8.76
N VAL A 297 -4.11 -15.87 -7.72
CA VAL A 297 -3.07 -14.87 -7.41
C VAL A 297 -1.97 -14.92 -8.46
N ARG A 298 -1.55 -16.12 -8.88
CA ARG A 298 -0.58 -16.30 -9.98
C ARG A 298 -1.13 -15.77 -11.29
N GLU A 299 -2.38 -16.11 -11.64
CA GLU A 299 -3.06 -15.60 -12.84
C GLU A 299 -3.13 -14.06 -12.82
N ASN A 300 -3.38 -13.47 -11.65
CA ASN A 300 -3.36 -12.02 -11.48
C ASN A 300 -1.97 -11.42 -11.77
N ARG A 301 -0.90 -12.03 -11.25
CA ARG A 301 0.49 -11.61 -11.53
C ARG A 301 0.83 -11.73 -13.02
N ASP A 302 0.42 -12.81 -13.67
CA ASP A 302 0.67 -13.03 -15.11
C ASP A 302 0.04 -11.92 -15.96
N GLN A 303 -1.19 -11.49 -15.63
CA GLN A 303 -1.84 -10.37 -16.30
C GLN A 303 -1.06 -9.05 -16.10
N TYR A 304 -0.53 -8.79 -14.91
CA TYR A 304 0.31 -7.60 -14.67
C TYR A 304 1.64 -7.69 -15.41
N ARG A 305 2.30 -8.86 -15.45
CA ARG A 305 3.54 -9.08 -16.24
C ARG A 305 3.32 -8.71 -17.69
N ALA A 306 2.25 -9.22 -18.31
CA ALA A 306 1.91 -8.91 -19.69
C ALA A 306 1.69 -7.41 -19.95
N LYS A 307 1.08 -6.69 -18.98
CA LYS A 307 0.91 -5.23 -19.07
C LYS A 307 2.25 -4.49 -19.00
N TYR A 308 3.12 -4.87 -18.07
CA TYR A 308 4.45 -4.26 -17.96
C TYR A 308 5.29 -4.51 -19.20
N ASP A 309 5.30 -5.73 -19.74
CA ASP A 309 6.06 -6.07 -20.95
C ASP A 309 5.60 -5.19 -22.13
N ALA A 310 4.31 -5.09 -22.36
CA ALA A 310 3.76 -4.33 -23.47
C ALA A 310 3.95 -2.82 -23.31
N VAL A 311 3.66 -2.27 -22.12
CA VAL A 311 3.72 -0.84 -21.86
C VAL A 311 5.18 -0.33 -21.85
N LEU A 312 6.11 -1.06 -21.23
CA LEU A 312 7.52 -0.67 -21.18
C LEU A 312 8.18 -0.72 -22.55
N ALA A 313 7.84 -1.69 -23.40
CA ALA A 313 8.31 -1.73 -24.78
C ALA A 313 7.95 -0.45 -25.59
N ILE A 314 6.85 0.19 -25.24
CA ILE A 314 6.38 1.42 -25.91
C ILE A 314 7.00 2.67 -25.25
N LEU A 315 7.08 2.72 -23.92
CA LEU A 315 7.46 3.93 -23.20
C LEU A 315 8.98 4.11 -23.00
N GLN A 316 9.74 3.04 -22.78
CA GLN A 316 11.19 3.15 -22.53
C GLN A 316 11.98 3.87 -23.63
N PRO A 317 11.62 3.76 -24.93
CA PRO A 317 12.31 4.52 -25.98
C PRO A 317 12.11 6.03 -25.91
N VAL A 318 11.10 6.52 -25.21
CA VAL A 318 10.69 7.95 -25.22
C VAL A 318 10.61 8.57 -23.82
N MET A 319 10.74 7.79 -22.76
CA MET A 319 10.55 8.22 -21.38
C MET A 319 11.50 7.46 -20.44
N ASP A 320 12.03 8.15 -19.43
CA ASP A 320 12.80 7.52 -18.37
C ASP A 320 11.84 6.79 -17.39
N VAL A 321 11.63 5.51 -17.65
CA VAL A 321 10.77 4.63 -16.87
C VAL A 321 11.35 3.22 -16.82
N GLN A 322 11.34 2.63 -15.62
CA GLN A 322 11.85 1.29 -15.40
C GLN A 322 10.74 0.39 -14.84
N ARG A 323 10.92 -0.93 -15.01
CA ARG A 323 10.10 -1.91 -14.29
C ARG A 323 10.42 -1.78 -12.80
N PRO A 324 9.43 -1.59 -11.93
CA PRO A 324 9.65 -1.63 -10.49
C PRO A 324 9.92 -3.05 -10.01
N ASP A 325 10.34 -3.21 -8.75
CA ASP A 325 10.50 -4.53 -8.13
C ASP A 325 9.15 -5.22 -7.88
N GLY A 326 8.10 -4.44 -7.64
CA GLY A 326 6.75 -4.96 -7.42
C GLY A 326 5.68 -3.90 -7.61
N SER A 327 4.43 -4.21 -7.23
CA SER A 327 3.26 -3.34 -7.40
C SER A 327 2.72 -3.33 -8.84
N PHE A 328 1.75 -2.48 -9.12
CA PHE A 328 1.21 -2.22 -10.46
C PHE A 328 1.41 -0.76 -10.91
N TYR A 329 2.34 -0.02 -10.26
CA TYR A 329 2.64 1.36 -10.60
C TYR A 329 3.89 1.46 -11.45
N LEU A 330 3.88 2.38 -12.42
CA LEU A 330 5.08 2.96 -13.01
C LEU A 330 5.32 4.32 -12.36
N TRP A 331 6.58 4.56 -12.00
CA TRP A 331 7.07 5.81 -11.41
C TRP A 331 8.02 6.47 -12.40
N ALA A 332 7.44 7.16 -13.39
CA ALA A 332 8.15 7.67 -14.54
C ALA A 332 8.63 9.10 -14.34
N LYS A 333 9.84 9.40 -14.80
CA LYS A 333 10.36 10.77 -14.86
C LYS A 333 9.76 11.50 -16.05
N VAL A 334 9.41 12.78 -15.88
CA VAL A 334 8.82 13.59 -16.92
C VAL A 334 9.60 14.88 -17.11
N PRO A 335 9.60 15.47 -18.33
CA PRO A 335 10.27 16.75 -18.58
C PRO A 335 9.51 17.90 -17.90
N GLY A 336 10.23 18.71 -17.15
CA GLY A 336 9.69 19.91 -16.51
C GLY A 336 8.82 19.65 -15.29
N CYS A 337 7.74 20.40 -15.13
CA CYS A 337 6.81 20.30 -14.02
C CYS A 337 5.85 19.10 -14.23
N ASP A 338 5.74 18.23 -13.24
CA ASP A 338 4.88 17.03 -13.28
C ASP A 338 3.37 17.38 -13.32
N ALA A 339 2.97 18.48 -12.69
CA ALA A 339 1.59 18.96 -12.77
C ALA A 339 1.25 19.51 -14.16
N ASP A 340 2.13 20.30 -14.76
CA ASP A 340 1.97 20.81 -16.14
C ASP A 340 1.97 19.65 -17.14
N PHE A 341 2.90 18.71 -17.00
CA PHE A 341 2.91 17.49 -17.81
C PHE A 341 1.58 16.74 -17.75
N THR A 342 1.04 16.54 -16.55
CA THR A 342 -0.24 15.84 -16.33
C THR A 342 -1.40 16.59 -16.99
N ARG A 343 -1.45 17.92 -16.85
CA ARG A 343 -2.48 18.76 -17.48
C ARG A 343 -2.40 18.69 -18.99
N ASP A 344 -1.22 18.90 -19.58
CA ASP A 344 -0.99 18.95 -21.02
C ASP A 344 -1.26 17.56 -21.68
N LEU A 345 -0.86 16.47 -21.00
CA LEU A 345 -1.18 15.10 -21.44
C LEU A 345 -2.69 14.83 -21.43
N PHE A 346 -3.39 15.28 -20.39
CA PHE A 346 -4.84 15.15 -20.32
C PHE A 346 -5.52 15.94 -21.44
N GLU A 347 -5.10 17.18 -21.68
CA GLU A 347 -5.64 18.04 -22.74
C GLU A 347 -5.43 17.40 -24.12
N ALA A 348 -4.20 17.00 -24.44
CA ALA A 348 -3.84 16.50 -25.78
C ALA A 348 -4.28 15.08 -26.05
N GLN A 349 -4.30 14.21 -25.06
CA GLN A 349 -4.46 12.76 -25.24
C GLN A 349 -5.59 12.12 -24.43
N HIS A 350 -6.26 12.88 -23.57
CA HIS A 350 -7.30 12.41 -22.65
C HIS A 350 -6.85 11.21 -21.79
N VAL A 351 -5.55 11.23 -21.41
CA VAL A 351 -4.94 10.26 -20.50
C VAL A 351 -4.66 10.95 -19.16
N THR A 352 -5.11 10.35 -18.07
CA THR A 352 -4.94 10.90 -16.72
C THR A 352 -3.90 10.11 -15.94
N VAL A 353 -2.85 10.78 -15.48
CA VAL A 353 -1.81 10.27 -14.57
C VAL A 353 -1.84 11.05 -13.25
N VAL A 354 -1.03 10.71 -12.26
CA VAL A 354 -0.94 11.48 -11.00
C VAL A 354 0.41 12.18 -10.92
N PRO A 355 0.45 13.53 -10.76
CA PRO A 355 1.69 14.21 -10.46
C PRO A 355 2.36 13.67 -9.21
N GLY A 356 3.64 13.41 -9.27
CA GLY A 356 4.40 12.85 -8.16
C GLY A 356 4.49 13.82 -6.98
N SER A 357 4.59 15.11 -7.24
CA SER A 357 4.57 16.15 -6.22
C SER A 357 3.29 16.16 -5.37
N TYR A 358 2.17 15.61 -5.88
CA TYR A 358 0.92 15.49 -5.12
C TYR A 358 0.93 14.31 -4.14
N LEU A 359 1.83 13.34 -4.34
CA LEU A 359 1.98 12.13 -3.52
C LEU A 359 3.06 12.28 -2.45
N SER A 360 3.75 13.41 -2.41
CA SER A 360 4.89 13.68 -1.54
C SER A 360 4.76 15.01 -0.81
N ARG A 361 5.73 15.26 0.06
CA ARG A 361 5.91 16.57 0.73
C ARG A 361 7.31 17.07 0.44
N GLU A 362 7.46 18.38 0.38
CA GLU A 362 8.76 19.03 0.37
C GLU A 362 9.37 18.97 1.78
N VAL A 363 10.61 18.50 1.87
CA VAL A 363 11.41 18.46 3.07
C VAL A 363 12.77 19.04 2.75
N ASP A 364 13.21 20.05 3.49
CA ASP A 364 14.50 20.75 3.30
C ASP A 364 14.75 21.22 1.84
N GLY A 365 13.69 21.70 1.19
CA GLY A 365 13.75 22.18 -0.19
C GLY A 365 13.73 21.07 -1.25
N VAL A 366 13.57 19.82 -0.88
CA VAL A 366 13.49 18.67 -1.79
C VAL A 366 12.11 18.03 -1.74
N ASN A 367 11.44 17.98 -2.90
CA ASN A 367 10.23 17.17 -3.08
C ASN A 367 10.58 15.92 -3.92
N PRO A 368 10.64 14.72 -3.32
CA PRO A 368 11.09 13.51 -4.03
C PRO A 368 10.12 13.04 -5.11
N GLY A 369 8.90 13.57 -5.14
CA GLY A 369 7.92 13.31 -6.20
C GLY A 369 7.96 14.29 -7.37
N ALA A 370 8.66 15.40 -7.24
CA ALA A 370 8.72 16.42 -8.29
C ALA A 370 9.38 15.89 -9.57
N GLY A 371 8.87 16.29 -10.73
CA GLY A 371 9.35 15.85 -12.03
C GLY A 371 9.07 14.36 -12.35
N ARG A 372 8.12 13.73 -11.63
CA ARG A 372 7.68 12.35 -11.87
C ARG A 372 6.16 12.25 -11.92
N VAL A 373 5.68 11.20 -12.58
CA VAL A 373 4.25 10.84 -12.56
C VAL A 373 4.07 9.38 -12.16
N ARG A 374 2.98 9.11 -11.44
CA ARG A 374 2.54 7.74 -11.16
C ARG A 374 1.50 7.32 -12.19
N MET A 375 1.72 6.16 -12.82
CA MET A 375 0.77 5.49 -13.70
C MET A 375 0.39 4.13 -13.11
N ALA A 376 -0.91 3.86 -12.95
CA ALA A 376 -1.42 2.59 -12.46
C ALA A 376 -1.84 1.71 -13.65
N LEU A 377 -1.18 0.58 -13.87
CA LEU A 377 -1.46 -0.35 -14.97
C LEU A 377 -2.61 -1.30 -14.61
N VAL A 378 -3.71 -0.76 -14.09
CA VAL A 378 -4.86 -1.54 -13.62
C VAL A 378 -5.92 -1.81 -14.68
N ALA A 379 -5.98 -0.98 -15.73
CA ALA A 379 -6.92 -1.15 -16.86
C ALA A 379 -6.65 -2.45 -17.62
N PRO A 380 -7.59 -2.93 -18.47
CA PRO A 380 -7.33 -4.04 -19.39
C PRO A 380 -6.08 -3.81 -20.24
N LEU A 381 -5.39 -4.89 -20.65
CA LEU A 381 -4.13 -4.81 -21.39
C LEU A 381 -4.20 -3.89 -22.61
N ALA A 382 -5.27 -4.03 -23.43
CA ALA A 382 -5.44 -3.19 -24.62
C ALA A 382 -5.54 -1.69 -24.29
N GLU A 383 -6.19 -1.34 -23.17
CA GLU A 383 -6.32 0.04 -22.72
C GLU A 383 -4.99 0.58 -22.15
N CYS A 384 -4.22 -0.27 -21.49
CA CYS A 384 -2.86 0.11 -21.03
C CYS A 384 -1.92 0.35 -22.23
N ILE A 385 -1.99 -0.48 -23.28
CA ILE A 385 -1.24 -0.31 -24.52
C ILE A 385 -1.64 1.00 -25.21
N GLU A 386 -2.94 1.24 -25.40
CA GLU A 386 -3.45 2.48 -26.00
C GLU A 386 -2.99 3.71 -25.23
N ALA A 387 -3.03 3.68 -23.89
CA ALA A 387 -2.54 4.77 -23.07
C ALA A 387 -1.03 5.01 -23.29
N ALA A 388 -0.23 3.95 -23.34
CA ALA A 388 1.20 4.06 -23.59
C ALA A 388 1.51 4.64 -24.99
N GLU A 389 0.77 4.23 -26.02
CA GLU A 389 0.92 4.78 -27.38
C GLU A 389 0.57 6.26 -27.44
N ARG A 390 -0.50 6.68 -26.76
CA ARG A 390 -0.90 8.09 -26.67
C ARG A 390 0.14 8.92 -25.89
N ILE A 391 0.73 8.40 -24.83
CA ILE A 391 1.82 9.06 -24.09
C ILE A 391 3.05 9.20 -24.99
N ARG A 392 3.41 8.16 -25.75
CA ARG A 392 4.51 8.21 -26.74
C ARG A 392 4.25 9.29 -27.80
N GLU A 393 3.06 9.31 -28.41
CA GLU A 393 2.66 10.33 -29.38
C GLU A 393 2.79 11.73 -28.79
N PHE A 394 2.31 11.95 -27.58
CA PHE A 394 2.40 13.22 -26.88
C PHE A 394 3.84 13.67 -26.67
N LEU A 395 4.72 12.77 -26.24
CA LEU A 395 6.14 13.08 -25.99
C LEU A 395 6.91 13.36 -27.27
N GLN A 396 6.56 12.74 -28.39
CA GLN A 396 7.18 12.94 -29.69
C GLN A 396 6.75 14.26 -30.37
N ASN A 397 5.60 14.82 -29.98
CA ASN A 397 5.05 16.04 -30.55
C ASN A 397 5.26 17.27 -29.63
N ARG A 398 5.92 17.11 -28.49
CA ARG A 398 6.25 18.17 -27.55
C ARG A 398 7.65 18.72 -27.80
#